data_2f776a559057ea7fd2913e605274ca25
#
_entry.id   2f776a559057ea7fd2913e605274ca25
#
_cell.length_a   1.000
_cell.length_b   1.000
_cell.length_c   1.000
_cell.angle_alpha   90.00
_cell.angle_beta   90.00
_cell.angle_gamma   90.00
#
_symmetry.space_group_name_H-M   'P 1'
#
loop_
_entity.id
_entity.type
_entity.pdbx_description
1 polymer ?
#
loop_
_entity_poly.entity_id
_entity_poly.type
_entity_poly.pdbx_seq_one_letter_code
_entity_poly.pdbx_strand_id
1 'polypeptide(L)'
;MHRRTFLKYGSAGLFTLGMGGFLRHAYSQTAPQDESLLRDRVDPCFDNSPRVAPFTVPLAFAPVIDAVGAVQLTEARGEHVFVPGFRTPIWGYEGMFPGPTLVARRNVPVAVTFTNALPPGEDPSGIIIPNNSRQDPVDHPFRDSTTVVHLHGINTDGQLGPGGDGSFSSDGYPEGALALKNPGESRTHQYPNNGTPGQAAPIYQRPATLWYHDHSVHITSVHLYRGLSGFYVLKDVAEEASGLPGSAAADPGRGIEAGPLGFDVPLVVKDVMLAPEEIDGRPPGTLIYNNCSHFGAFGDLMTVNGKQQPFFEVANRKYRFRLLNGSDSRQYLFAFRVAQNLKSGPNEPFRYIGTDQGLLFTGVPEITTFFHANISERHEFVLDFSKYPIGTRIVMVNLLVDQNDERLFPIMEFRVTRVEADHSQADAWPAAAWAHPADVQPAAITRTFRFNRQGGYWSINSMQFDPLRDDAQPLLDTTEDWVLVNESGGWGHPVHIHLGRFKIMKIQGRAPNPGELTGFKDTVWVGPNQTITVRHQFWNFPGRFVFHCHNGSHEDSDMMSQFNVLPNPGTVGTGTLPGGTPS
;
A
#
# COMPACT_ATOMS: atom_id res chain seq x y z
N MET A 1 -37.12 -35.23 -15.78
CA MET A 1 -38.56 -34.92 -15.61
C MET A 1 -38.78 -34.23 -14.29
N HIS A 2 -39.54 -33.10 -14.36
CA HIS A 2 -40.07 -32.20 -13.32
C HIS A 2 -39.08 -31.13 -12.83
N ARG A 3 -39.11 -29.91 -13.31
CA ARG A 3 -40.06 -28.77 -13.44
C ARG A 3 -40.49 -28.16 -12.10
N ARG A 4 -39.95 -26.94 -11.88
CA ARG A 4 -40.55 -25.66 -11.43
C ARG A 4 -41.48 -25.63 -10.22
N THR A 5 -41.24 -24.68 -9.33
CA THR A 5 -42.31 -23.73 -8.92
C THR A 5 -41.73 -22.38 -8.50
N PHE A 6 -42.20 -21.34 -9.17
CA PHE A 6 -42.08 -19.93 -8.81
C PHE A 6 -43.09 -19.57 -7.72
N LEU A 7 -42.73 -18.75 -6.75
CA LEU A 7 -43.72 -18.02 -5.97
C LEU A 7 -43.30 -16.54 -5.85
N LYS A 8 -44.15 -15.70 -6.46
CA LYS A 8 -44.22 -14.25 -6.25
C LYS A 8 -44.90 -13.97 -4.92
N TYR A 9 -44.35 -13.04 -4.13
CA TYR A 9 -45.16 -12.15 -3.29
C TYR A 9 -44.48 -10.78 -3.21
N GLY A 10 -45.20 -9.74 -3.65
CA GLY A 10 -44.92 -8.36 -3.38
C GLY A 10 -45.61 -7.92 -2.08
N SER A 11 -44.96 -7.11 -1.32
CA SER A 11 -45.60 -6.11 -0.45
C SER A 11 -44.56 -5.06 -0.05
N ALA A 12 -44.96 -3.79 -0.21
CA ALA A 12 -44.20 -2.63 0.15
C ALA A 12 -44.00 -2.54 1.67
N GLY A 13 -42.74 -2.53 2.10
CA GLY A 13 -42.34 -2.19 3.44
C GLY A 13 -41.22 -1.17 3.37
N LEU A 14 -41.47 0.03 3.89
CA LEU A 14 -40.43 1.04 4.14
C LEU A 14 -39.38 0.44 5.09
N PHE A 15 -38.20 0.20 4.57
CA PHE A 15 -37.05 -0.15 5.40
C PHE A 15 -36.01 0.95 5.34
N THR A 16 -35.72 1.55 6.48
CA THR A 16 -34.46 2.22 6.75
C THR A 16 -33.35 1.17 6.75
N LEU A 17 -32.86 0.82 5.57
CA LEU A 17 -31.64 0.03 5.42
C LEU A 17 -30.45 0.93 5.70
N GLY A 18 -29.74 0.65 6.79
CA GLY A 18 -28.46 1.29 7.06
C GLY A 18 -27.52 1.13 5.86
N MET A 19 -26.73 2.17 5.57
CA MET A 19 -25.83 2.27 4.42
C MET A 19 -24.90 1.04 4.22
N GLY A 20 -24.67 0.24 5.27
CA GLY A 20 -23.88 -1.01 5.19
C GLY A 20 -24.51 -2.11 4.32
N GLY A 21 -25.83 -2.18 4.21
CA GLY A 21 -26.51 -3.14 3.34
C GLY A 21 -26.45 -2.75 1.86
N PHE A 22 -26.44 -1.45 1.58
CA PHE A 22 -26.36 -0.93 0.21
C PHE A 22 -24.95 -1.12 -0.40
N LEU A 23 -23.89 -0.94 0.40
CA LEU A 23 -22.52 -1.17 -0.03
C LEU A 23 -22.21 -2.66 -0.22
N ARG A 24 -22.74 -3.54 0.63
CA ARG A 24 -22.66 -4.98 0.40
C ARG A 24 -23.31 -5.37 -0.93
N HIS A 25 -24.46 -4.78 -1.26
CA HIS A 25 -25.18 -5.10 -2.49
C HIS A 25 -24.48 -4.53 -3.74
N ALA A 26 -23.91 -3.34 -3.65
CA ALA A 26 -23.14 -2.75 -4.75
C ALA A 26 -21.81 -3.47 -5.00
N TYR A 27 -21.16 -3.98 -3.93
CA TYR A 27 -19.92 -4.75 -4.06
C TYR A 27 -20.16 -6.20 -4.44
N SER A 28 -21.27 -6.82 -3.99
CA SER A 28 -21.65 -8.18 -4.38
C SER A 28 -22.11 -8.28 -5.83
N GLN A 29 -22.57 -7.18 -6.43
CA GLN A 29 -22.89 -7.15 -7.86
C GLN A 29 -21.67 -6.95 -8.76
N THR A 30 -20.52 -6.53 -8.19
CA THR A 30 -19.26 -6.36 -8.92
C THR A 30 -18.23 -7.45 -8.60
N ALA A 31 -18.47 -8.24 -7.56
CA ALA A 31 -17.68 -9.44 -7.28
C ALA A 31 -18.02 -10.53 -8.33
N PRO A 32 -17.05 -11.40 -8.68
CA PRO A 32 -17.34 -12.56 -9.51
C PRO A 32 -18.54 -13.31 -8.93
N GLN A 33 -19.43 -13.84 -9.79
CA GLN A 33 -20.64 -14.57 -9.33
C GLN A 33 -20.34 -15.79 -8.46
N ASP A 34 -19.07 -16.09 -8.24
CA ASP A 34 -18.58 -17.13 -7.35
C ASP A 34 -17.95 -16.52 -6.09
N GLU A 35 -18.76 -15.81 -5.30
CA GLU A 35 -18.37 -15.37 -3.96
C GLU A 35 -17.96 -16.54 -3.03
N SER A 36 -18.33 -17.77 -3.37
CA SER A 36 -17.87 -18.97 -2.68
C SER A 36 -16.35 -19.14 -2.80
N LEU A 37 -15.76 -18.67 -3.90
CA LEU A 37 -14.32 -18.69 -4.10
C LEU A 37 -13.54 -17.75 -3.18
N LEU A 38 -14.16 -16.67 -2.70
CA LEU A 38 -13.57 -15.74 -1.75
C LEU A 38 -13.86 -16.11 -0.29
N ARG A 39 -14.94 -16.85 -0.03
CA ARG A 39 -15.41 -17.16 1.34
C ARG A 39 -14.82 -18.42 1.94
N ASP A 40 -14.52 -19.44 1.15
CA ASP A 40 -14.24 -20.79 1.67
C ASP A 40 -12.89 -21.38 1.23
N ARG A 41 -12.04 -20.62 0.57
CA ARG A 41 -10.76 -21.14 0.12
C ARG A 41 -9.61 -20.37 0.72
N VAL A 42 -9.33 -20.62 1.96
CA VAL A 42 -7.98 -21.02 2.32
C VAL A 42 -7.74 -22.29 1.51
N ASP A 43 -6.95 -22.18 0.49
CA ASP A 43 -6.87 -23.08 -0.65
C ASP A 43 -6.66 -24.56 -0.27
N PRO A 44 -7.08 -25.49 -1.16
CA PRO A 44 -6.78 -26.91 -1.05
C PRO A 44 -5.28 -27.27 -0.96
N CYS A 45 -4.37 -26.31 -1.06
CA CYS A 45 -2.94 -26.57 -0.91
C CYS A 45 -2.50 -26.76 0.54
N PHE A 46 -3.10 -26.06 1.50
CA PHE A 46 -2.71 -26.12 2.92
C PHE A 46 -3.84 -25.73 3.86
N ASP A 47 -3.86 -26.35 5.03
CA ASP A 47 -4.80 -26.07 6.10
C ASP A 47 -4.15 -25.26 7.22
N ASN A 48 -4.87 -24.25 7.67
CA ASN A 48 -4.80 -23.57 8.96
C ASN A 48 -3.40 -23.26 9.53
N SER A 49 -2.96 -22.03 9.37
CA SER A 49 -1.82 -21.48 10.10
C SER A 49 -1.95 -21.71 11.60
N PRO A 50 -0.83 -21.96 12.31
CA PRO A 50 -0.83 -21.92 13.77
C PRO A 50 -1.28 -20.54 14.25
N ARG A 51 -2.07 -20.48 15.32
CA ARG A 51 -2.63 -19.22 15.83
C ARG A 51 -2.87 -19.26 17.33
N VAL A 52 -2.88 -18.08 17.93
CA VAL A 52 -3.37 -17.86 19.29
C VAL A 52 -4.73 -17.17 19.26
N ALA A 53 -5.40 -17.07 20.39
CA ALA A 53 -6.63 -16.29 20.48
C ALA A 53 -6.38 -14.82 20.06
N PRO A 54 -7.30 -14.18 19.33
CA PRO A 54 -7.17 -12.78 18.95
C PRO A 54 -6.94 -11.88 20.17
N PHE A 55 -6.18 -10.81 19.98
CA PHE A 55 -5.93 -9.76 20.96
C PHE A 55 -5.18 -10.23 22.25
N THR A 56 -4.37 -11.27 22.11
CA THR A 56 -3.50 -11.73 23.21
C THR A 56 -2.06 -11.23 23.07
N VAL A 57 -1.69 -10.73 21.88
CA VAL A 57 -0.36 -10.24 21.58
C VAL A 57 -0.38 -8.72 21.51
N PRO A 58 0.55 -8.00 22.15
CA PRO A 58 0.63 -6.55 21.98
C PRO A 58 1.10 -6.17 20.58
N LEU A 59 0.61 -5.02 20.09
CA LEU A 59 1.10 -4.40 18.85
C LEU A 59 2.60 -4.11 18.98
N ALA A 60 3.35 -4.43 17.94
CA ALA A 60 4.77 -4.13 17.85
C ALA A 60 5.02 -2.95 16.92
N PHE A 61 6.16 -2.30 17.08
CA PHE A 61 6.60 -1.19 16.23
C PHE A 61 8.02 -1.44 15.73
N ALA A 62 8.25 -1.07 14.48
CA ALA A 62 9.59 -1.01 13.92
C ALA A 62 10.38 0.15 14.56
N PRO A 63 11.71 0.06 14.63
CA PRO A 63 12.56 1.19 14.99
C PRO A 63 12.29 2.40 14.08
N VAL A 64 12.35 3.60 14.65
CA VAL A 64 12.23 4.86 13.91
C VAL A 64 13.62 5.43 13.69
N ILE A 65 13.93 5.80 12.45
CA ILE A 65 15.18 6.44 12.04
C ILE A 65 14.86 7.85 11.55
N ASP A 66 15.45 8.85 12.16
CA ASP A 66 15.42 10.23 11.64
C ASP A 66 16.26 10.28 10.35
N ALA A 67 15.59 10.34 9.20
CA ALA A 67 16.24 10.28 7.90
C ALA A 67 16.74 11.66 7.49
N VAL A 68 17.94 11.99 7.91
CA VAL A 68 18.66 13.22 7.60
C VAL A 68 20.03 12.89 7.03
N GLY A 69 20.39 13.50 5.89
CA GLY A 69 21.67 13.28 5.23
C GLY A 69 21.82 11.89 4.62
N ALA A 70 22.60 11.01 5.23
CA ALA A 70 22.85 9.66 4.75
C ALA A 70 22.29 8.60 5.70
N VAL A 71 21.53 7.66 5.19
CA VAL A 71 21.00 6.49 5.90
C VAL A 71 21.50 5.22 5.22
N GLN A 72 21.77 4.18 6.00
CA GLN A 72 22.14 2.87 5.49
C GLN A 72 21.12 1.85 5.97
N LEU A 73 20.65 0.99 5.08
CA LEU A 73 19.77 -0.13 5.37
C LEU A 73 20.30 -1.39 4.68
N THR A 74 20.18 -2.52 5.36
CA THR A 74 20.62 -3.83 4.86
C THR A 74 19.40 -4.71 4.62
N GLU A 75 19.27 -5.23 3.42
CA GLU A 75 18.32 -6.29 3.09
C GLU A 75 18.93 -7.60 3.57
N ALA A 76 18.38 -8.22 4.58
CA ALA A 76 18.99 -9.36 5.22
C ALA A 76 17.95 -10.43 5.60
N ARG A 77 18.44 -11.66 5.71
CA ARG A 77 17.70 -12.74 6.36
C ARG A 77 17.57 -12.45 7.85
N GLY A 78 16.39 -12.71 8.38
CA GLY A 78 16.07 -12.59 9.80
C GLY A 78 15.06 -13.61 10.26
N GLU A 79 14.66 -13.50 11.51
CA GLU A 79 13.58 -14.27 12.10
C GLU A 79 12.51 -13.32 12.66
N HIS A 80 11.26 -13.65 12.43
CA HIS A 80 10.12 -12.91 12.95
C HIS A 80 9.17 -13.83 13.74
N VAL A 81 8.44 -13.26 14.67
CA VAL A 81 7.40 -13.97 15.45
C VAL A 81 6.05 -13.35 15.11
N PHE A 82 5.37 -13.90 14.11
CA PHE A 82 3.99 -13.53 13.78
C PHE A 82 3.03 -14.06 14.85
N VAL A 83 3.26 -15.31 15.26
CA VAL A 83 2.47 -16.04 16.26
C VAL A 83 3.40 -16.51 17.38
N PRO A 84 3.07 -16.27 18.66
CA PRO A 84 3.86 -16.76 19.79
C PRO A 84 4.17 -18.26 19.69
N GLY A 85 5.43 -18.61 19.91
CA GLY A 85 5.91 -19.99 19.84
C GLY A 85 6.45 -20.42 18.49
N PHE A 86 6.26 -19.62 17.43
CA PHE A 86 6.76 -19.92 16.09
C PHE A 86 7.77 -18.87 15.63
N ARG A 87 8.95 -19.31 15.22
CA ARG A 87 9.97 -18.46 14.60
C ARG A 87 9.89 -18.63 13.10
N THR A 88 9.57 -17.55 12.41
CA THR A 88 9.39 -17.51 10.96
C THR A 88 10.62 -16.92 10.32
N PRO A 89 11.34 -17.67 9.45
CA PRO A 89 12.38 -17.09 8.61
C PRO A 89 11.77 -16.03 7.68
N ILE A 90 12.38 -14.85 7.64
CA ILE A 90 11.97 -13.74 6.77
C ILE A 90 13.16 -13.16 6.02
N TRP A 91 12.88 -12.38 4.99
CA TRP A 91 13.78 -11.39 4.43
C TRP A 91 13.23 -10.01 4.80
N GLY A 92 14.07 -9.16 5.34
CA GLY A 92 13.61 -7.84 5.78
C GLY A 92 14.74 -6.82 5.75
N TYR A 93 14.37 -5.55 5.75
CA TYR A 93 15.34 -4.50 6.00
C TYR A 93 15.80 -4.57 7.45
N GLU A 94 17.13 -4.62 7.67
CA GLU A 94 17.75 -4.94 8.96
C GLU A 94 17.31 -6.31 9.52
N GLY A 95 16.92 -7.25 8.64
CA GLY A 95 16.44 -8.59 9.02
C GLY A 95 15.14 -8.59 9.83
N MET A 96 14.32 -7.54 9.74
CA MET A 96 13.08 -7.41 10.48
C MET A 96 11.87 -7.10 9.61
N PHE A 97 10.66 -7.34 10.14
CA PHE A 97 9.39 -6.95 9.51
C PHE A 97 8.43 -6.32 10.55
N PRO A 98 7.84 -5.15 10.27
CA PRO A 98 8.23 -4.24 9.19
C PRO A 98 9.68 -3.78 9.33
N GLY A 99 10.31 -3.38 8.23
CA GLY A 99 11.61 -2.70 8.26
C GLY A 99 11.52 -1.37 9.02
N PRO A 100 12.66 -0.74 9.36
CA PRO A 100 12.70 0.53 10.08
C PRO A 100 11.80 1.59 9.44
N THR A 101 11.10 2.37 10.27
CA THR A 101 10.34 3.54 9.79
C THR A 101 11.30 4.71 9.61
N LEU A 102 11.48 5.15 8.37
CA LEU A 102 12.25 6.35 8.06
C LEU A 102 11.35 7.59 8.19
N VAL A 103 11.76 8.56 8.98
CA VAL A 103 11.07 9.86 9.10
C VAL A 103 11.90 10.92 8.43
N ALA A 104 11.44 11.40 7.29
CA ALA A 104 12.09 12.43 6.50
C ALA A 104 11.33 13.74 6.56
N ARG A 105 12.02 14.82 6.17
CA ARG A 105 11.45 16.17 6.14
C ARG A 105 11.41 16.69 4.72
N ARG A 106 10.29 17.25 4.35
CA ARG A 106 10.13 17.91 3.06
C ARG A 106 11.21 19.00 2.88
N ASN A 107 11.74 19.13 1.69
CA ASN A 107 12.86 20.01 1.33
C ASN A 107 14.22 19.64 1.95
N VAL A 108 14.33 18.50 2.62
CA VAL A 108 15.60 17.98 3.13
C VAL A 108 15.94 16.70 2.37
N PRO A 109 16.90 16.75 1.44
CA PRO A 109 17.30 15.57 0.69
C PRO A 109 17.90 14.50 1.60
N VAL A 110 17.63 13.25 1.26
CA VAL A 110 18.15 12.08 1.98
C VAL A 110 18.78 11.12 0.99
N ALA A 111 20.00 10.68 1.27
CA ALA A 111 20.66 9.61 0.55
C ALA A 111 20.46 8.30 1.34
N VAL A 112 19.78 7.31 0.78
CA VAL A 112 19.60 6.01 1.42
C VAL A 112 20.38 4.95 0.64
N THR A 113 21.36 4.35 1.31
CA THR A 113 22.14 3.25 0.75
C THR A 113 21.52 1.93 1.18
N PHE A 114 21.03 1.17 0.23
CA PHE A 114 20.53 -0.19 0.46
C PHE A 114 21.60 -1.21 0.05
N THR A 115 21.93 -2.12 0.95
CA THR A 115 22.88 -3.21 0.73
C THR A 115 22.16 -4.54 0.72
N ASN A 116 22.32 -5.29 -0.36
CA ASN A 116 21.78 -6.65 -0.46
C ASN A 116 22.72 -7.63 0.26
N ALA A 117 22.37 -8.04 1.46
CA ALA A 117 23.07 -9.08 2.24
C ALA A 117 22.25 -10.38 2.32
N LEU A 118 21.33 -10.59 1.38
CA LEU A 118 20.58 -11.84 1.27
C LEU A 118 21.52 -12.99 0.86
N PRO A 119 21.21 -14.25 1.22
CA PRO A 119 21.99 -15.38 0.79
C PRO A 119 21.92 -15.53 -0.74
N PRO A 120 23.06 -15.80 -1.41
CA PRO A 120 23.06 -15.98 -2.86
C PRO A 120 22.35 -17.28 -3.26
N GLY A 121 21.58 -17.20 -4.35
CA GLY A 121 20.83 -18.34 -4.90
C GLY A 121 19.55 -18.66 -4.10
N GLU A 122 19.10 -19.90 -4.25
CA GLU A 122 17.90 -20.36 -3.54
C GLU A 122 18.14 -20.43 -2.03
N ASP A 123 17.25 -19.77 -1.24
CA ASP A 123 17.14 -20.05 0.19
C ASP A 123 16.05 -21.10 0.42
N PRO A 124 16.38 -22.39 0.49
CA PRO A 124 15.39 -23.46 0.63
C PRO A 124 14.68 -23.46 1.98
N SER A 125 15.19 -22.71 2.97
CA SER A 125 14.63 -22.67 4.32
C SER A 125 13.63 -21.53 4.55
N GLY A 126 13.57 -20.55 3.64
CA GLY A 126 12.93 -19.26 3.92
C GLY A 126 11.45 -19.19 3.60
N ILE A 127 10.92 -20.01 2.69
CA ILE A 127 9.52 -19.97 2.27
C ILE A 127 9.09 -21.28 1.62
N ILE A 128 7.83 -21.64 1.78
CA ILE A 128 7.20 -22.77 1.08
C ILE A 128 6.40 -22.20 -0.09
N ILE A 129 6.74 -22.66 -1.30
CA ILE A 129 5.97 -22.37 -2.50
C ILE A 129 5.34 -23.69 -2.94
N PRO A 130 4.01 -23.83 -2.91
CA PRO A 130 3.32 -25.07 -3.25
C PRO A 130 3.61 -25.50 -4.70
N ASN A 131 3.79 -26.81 -4.93
CA ASN A 131 4.04 -27.36 -6.27
C ASN A 131 2.91 -27.14 -7.28
N ASN A 132 1.72 -26.83 -6.80
CA ASN A 132 0.53 -26.46 -7.60
C ASN A 132 0.27 -24.97 -7.60
N SER A 133 1.18 -24.15 -7.07
CA SER A 133 1.10 -22.71 -7.27
C SER A 133 0.96 -22.45 -8.75
N ARG A 134 -0.05 -21.65 -9.08
CA ARG A 134 -0.31 -21.26 -10.46
C ARG A 134 0.71 -20.23 -10.86
N GLN A 135 1.84 -20.74 -11.33
CA GLN A 135 2.76 -19.91 -12.09
C GLN A 135 2.06 -19.57 -13.40
N ASP A 136 2.00 -18.31 -13.75
CA ASP A 136 1.82 -17.95 -15.14
C ASP A 136 3.05 -18.48 -15.92
N PRO A 137 2.90 -18.76 -17.23
CA PRO A 137 3.84 -19.58 -17.98
C PRO A 137 5.25 -19.00 -18.15
N VAL A 138 5.57 -17.92 -17.49
CA VAL A 138 6.93 -17.39 -17.46
C VAL A 138 7.70 -18.15 -16.38
N ASP A 139 8.68 -18.94 -16.77
CA ASP A 139 9.61 -19.67 -15.89
C ASP A 139 10.49 -18.67 -15.12
N HIS A 140 9.92 -18.00 -14.12
CA HIS A 140 10.70 -17.14 -13.25
C HIS A 140 11.10 -17.90 -11.98
N PRO A 141 12.38 -17.85 -11.61
CA PRO A 141 12.83 -18.45 -10.38
C PRO A 141 12.32 -17.63 -9.19
N PHE A 142 11.23 -18.03 -8.55
CA PHE A 142 10.71 -17.45 -7.29
C PHE A 142 11.73 -17.38 -6.14
N ARG A 143 12.99 -17.69 -6.40
CA ARG A 143 14.05 -17.92 -5.42
C ARG A 143 15.30 -17.09 -5.67
N ASP A 144 15.24 -16.19 -6.64
CA ASP A 144 16.34 -15.25 -6.88
C ASP A 144 16.42 -14.26 -5.69
N SER A 145 17.65 -13.95 -5.31
CA SER A 145 17.96 -13.00 -4.23
C SER A 145 18.47 -11.65 -4.75
N THR A 146 18.28 -11.36 -6.03
CA THR A 146 18.51 -10.01 -6.56
C THR A 146 17.42 -9.06 -6.06
N THR A 147 17.77 -7.81 -5.77
CA THR A 147 16.84 -6.82 -5.24
C THR A 147 16.97 -5.48 -5.95
N VAL A 148 15.87 -4.74 -6.01
CA VAL A 148 15.86 -3.31 -6.30
C VAL A 148 14.87 -2.62 -5.37
N VAL A 149 15.21 -1.47 -4.82
CA VAL A 149 14.31 -0.78 -3.90
C VAL A 149 13.57 0.33 -4.61
N HIS A 150 12.25 0.32 -4.51
CA HIS A 150 11.36 1.40 -4.89
C HIS A 150 10.86 2.13 -3.64
N LEU A 151 10.89 3.45 -3.64
CA LEU A 151 10.18 4.26 -2.64
C LEU A 151 8.83 4.67 -3.22
N HIS A 152 7.82 3.92 -2.90
CA HIS A 152 6.46 4.04 -3.40
C HIS A 152 5.85 5.40 -3.05
N GLY A 153 5.49 6.15 -4.08
CA GLY A 153 4.87 7.46 -3.97
C GLY A 153 5.85 8.64 -3.95
N ILE A 154 7.15 8.41 -4.11
CA ILE A 154 8.15 9.49 -4.20
C ILE A 154 8.15 10.14 -5.59
N ASN A 155 8.52 11.41 -5.62
CA ASN A 155 8.87 12.13 -6.84
C ASN A 155 10.40 12.25 -6.91
N THR A 156 11.03 11.44 -7.77
CA THR A 156 12.49 11.33 -7.91
C THR A 156 12.89 11.00 -9.36
N ASP A 157 14.17 10.82 -9.62
CA ASP A 157 14.72 10.60 -10.95
C ASP A 157 14.33 9.23 -11.54
N GLY A 158 13.91 9.26 -12.81
CA GLY A 158 13.58 8.08 -13.59
C GLY A 158 14.80 7.45 -14.28
N GLN A 159 14.60 6.24 -14.79
CA GLN A 159 15.63 5.49 -15.52
C GLN A 159 15.94 6.16 -16.86
N LEU A 160 17.20 6.49 -17.10
CA LEU A 160 17.68 6.95 -18.40
C LEU A 160 18.19 5.76 -19.22
N GLY A 161 17.85 5.72 -20.52
CA GLY A 161 18.20 4.63 -21.41
C GLY A 161 17.24 3.43 -21.38
N PRO A 162 17.19 2.62 -22.43
CA PRO A 162 16.31 1.47 -22.53
C PRO A 162 16.79 0.29 -21.69
N GLY A 163 15.86 -0.55 -21.22
CA GLY A 163 16.15 -1.79 -20.54
C GLY A 163 16.89 -1.66 -19.20
N GLY A 164 16.86 -0.48 -18.56
CA GLY A 164 17.56 -0.28 -17.29
C GLY A 164 19.08 -0.16 -17.37
N ASP A 165 19.67 -0.11 -18.57
CA ASP A 165 21.12 -0.11 -18.77
C ASP A 165 21.74 1.28 -18.95
N GLY A 166 20.93 2.34 -18.93
CA GLY A 166 21.41 3.70 -19.21
C GLY A 166 22.04 4.40 -18.03
N SER A 167 21.45 4.31 -16.85
CA SER A 167 21.94 4.88 -15.59
C SER A 167 21.17 4.30 -14.42
N PHE A 168 21.72 4.38 -13.22
CA PHE A 168 20.98 4.07 -12.00
C PHE A 168 19.89 5.13 -11.76
N SER A 169 18.71 4.68 -11.33
CA SER A 169 17.56 5.51 -10.99
C SER A 169 17.18 5.33 -9.54
N SER A 170 16.94 6.44 -8.83
CA SER A 170 16.47 6.40 -7.45
C SER A 170 14.99 5.98 -7.33
N ASP A 171 14.24 6.01 -8.42
CA ASP A 171 12.87 5.48 -8.47
C ASP A 171 12.82 3.97 -8.19
N GLY A 172 13.89 3.23 -8.50
CA GLY A 172 13.92 1.77 -8.37
C GLY A 172 13.28 1.09 -9.59
N TYR A 173 13.79 1.40 -10.78
CA TYR A 173 13.36 0.75 -12.02
C TYR A 173 13.57 -0.77 -11.93
N PRO A 174 12.57 -1.61 -12.26
CA PRO A 174 12.53 -3.02 -11.85
C PRO A 174 13.50 -3.95 -12.59
N GLU A 175 14.15 -3.49 -13.66
CA GLU A 175 14.93 -4.30 -14.60
C GLU A 175 16.29 -3.68 -14.89
N GLY A 176 17.24 -4.52 -15.33
CA GLY A 176 18.54 -4.11 -15.83
C GLY A 176 19.69 -4.17 -14.82
N ALA A 177 20.90 -4.37 -15.32
CA ALA A 177 22.11 -4.62 -14.52
C ALA A 177 22.50 -3.45 -13.60
N LEU A 178 22.08 -2.22 -13.90
CA LEU A 178 22.35 -1.06 -13.06
C LEU A 178 21.31 -0.87 -11.95
N ALA A 179 20.09 -1.35 -12.16
CA ALA A 179 19.01 -1.26 -11.19
C ALA A 179 19.09 -2.39 -10.15
N LEU A 180 19.19 -3.63 -10.61
CA LEU A 180 19.23 -4.81 -9.76
C LEU A 180 20.54 -4.89 -8.95
N LYS A 181 20.43 -5.28 -7.69
CA LYS A 181 21.55 -5.57 -6.78
C LYS A 181 21.67 -7.08 -6.58
N ASN A 182 22.81 -7.64 -6.93
CA ASN A 182 23.15 -9.00 -6.50
C ASN A 182 23.53 -9.03 -5.01
N PRO A 183 23.49 -10.19 -4.35
CA PRO A 183 24.02 -10.35 -3.01
C PRO A 183 25.44 -9.80 -2.87
N GLY A 184 25.65 -8.94 -1.87
CA GLY A 184 26.89 -8.22 -1.61
C GLY A 184 26.99 -6.83 -2.25
N GLU A 185 26.07 -6.47 -3.14
CA GLU A 185 26.06 -5.14 -3.78
C GLU A 185 25.25 -4.11 -3.00
N SER A 186 25.57 -2.84 -3.22
CA SER A 186 24.86 -1.69 -2.63
C SER A 186 24.47 -0.69 -3.71
N ARG A 187 23.35 -0.01 -3.50
CA ARG A 187 22.94 1.15 -4.33
C ARG A 187 22.50 2.28 -3.41
N THR A 188 22.87 3.50 -3.76
CA THR A 188 22.45 4.71 -3.01
C THR A 188 21.39 5.45 -3.78
N HIS A 189 20.20 5.49 -3.22
CA HIS A 189 19.07 6.24 -3.74
C HIS A 189 19.10 7.67 -3.21
N GLN A 190 18.81 8.65 -4.07
CA GLN A 190 18.74 10.07 -3.74
C GLN A 190 17.28 10.50 -3.68
N TYR A 191 16.77 10.72 -2.49
CA TYR A 191 15.38 11.17 -2.29
C TYR A 191 15.37 12.68 -2.01
N PRO A 192 14.97 13.52 -2.98
CA PRO A 192 15.01 14.97 -2.84
C PRO A 192 13.95 15.49 -1.86
N ASN A 193 12.91 14.71 -1.55
CA ASN A 193 11.81 15.05 -0.65
C ASN A 193 11.08 16.35 -1.02
N ASN A 194 11.24 16.78 -2.26
CA ASN A 194 10.62 17.95 -2.88
C ASN A 194 10.71 17.79 -4.40
N GLY A 195 10.31 18.79 -5.12
CA GLY A 195 10.77 18.97 -6.49
C GLY A 195 12.19 19.52 -6.53
N THR A 196 12.65 19.86 -7.72
CA THR A 196 14.01 20.36 -7.95
C THR A 196 14.32 21.57 -7.05
N PRO A 197 15.45 21.58 -6.33
CA PRO A 197 15.83 22.70 -5.49
C PRO A 197 15.93 24.01 -6.30
N GLY A 198 15.37 25.10 -5.77
CA GLY A 198 15.50 26.45 -6.34
C GLY A 198 14.37 26.89 -7.27
N GLN A 199 13.39 26.07 -7.58
CA GLN A 199 12.20 26.49 -8.33
C GLN A 199 11.08 26.97 -7.39
N ALA A 200 10.60 28.19 -7.61
CA ALA A 200 9.40 28.74 -6.99
C ALA A 200 8.13 28.15 -7.66
N ALA A 201 8.02 26.84 -7.70
CA ALA A 201 6.98 26.13 -8.42
C ALA A 201 6.08 25.35 -7.47
N PRO A 202 4.95 24.81 -7.92
CA PRO A 202 4.00 24.10 -7.09
C PRO A 202 4.69 22.99 -6.29
N ILE A 203 4.07 22.61 -5.16
CA ILE A 203 4.59 21.56 -4.28
C ILE A 203 4.49 20.22 -5.00
N TYR A 204 5.61 19.72 -5.46
CA TYR A 204 5.67 18.46 -6.20
C TYR A 204 5.57 17.27 -5.26
N GLN A 205 6.29 17.28 -4.13
CA GLN A 205 6.17 16.27 -3.10
C GLN A 205 5.49 16.84 -1.86
N ARG A 206 4.39 16.24 -1.44
CA ARG A 206 3.67 16.60 -0.22
C ARG A 206 4.12 15.73 0.95
N PRO A 207 3.97 16.21 2.20
CA PRO A 207 4.04 15.34 3.36
C PRO A 207 3.05 14.19 3.19
N ALA A 208 3.51 12.97 3.38
CA ALA A 208 2.72 11.77 3.10
C ALA A 208 3.28 10.54 3.80
N THR A 209 2.46 9.53 3.89
CA THR A 209 2.86 8.19 4.30
C THR A 209 3.30 7.42 3.07
N LEU A 210 4.61 7.46 2.78
CA LEU A 210 5.24 6.66 1.74
C LEU A 210 5.75 5.34 2.35
N TRP A 211 6.18 4.42 1.51
CA TRP A 211 6.78 3.16 1.97
C TRP A 211 7.80 2.66 0.95
N TYR A 212 8.85 2.02 1.42
CA TYR A 212 9.88 1.46 0.56
C TYR A 212 9.76 -0.06 0.54
N HIS A 213 10.00 -0.66 -0.63
CA HIS A 213 9.87 -2.10 -0.81
C HIS A 213 10.73 -2.58 -1.98
N ASP A 214 10.94 -3.89 -2.04
CA ASP A 214 11.55 -4.50 -3.23
C ASP A 214 10.62 -4.39 -4.44
N HIS A 215 11.23 -4.18 -5.61
CA HIS A 215 10.52 -4.04 -6.87
C HIS A 215 11.19 -4.82 -8.02
N SER A 216 11.89 -5.92 -7.70
CA SER A 216 12.56 -6.73 -8.71
C SER A 216 11.54 -7.43 -9.60
N VAL A 217 11.64 -7.23 -10.92
CA VAL A 217 10.71 -7.81 -11.89
C VAL A 217 10.53 -9.31 -11.67
N HIS A 218 9.28 -9.78 -11.76
CA HIS A 218 8.85 -11.18 -11.63
C HIS A 218 9.00 -11.84 -10.24
N ILE A 219 9.57 -11.14 -9.24
CA ILE A 219 9.80 -11.67 -7.88
C ILE A 219 9.43 -10.67 -6.78
N THR A 220 8.91 -9.50 -7.16
CA THR A 220 8.45 -8.44 -6.23
C THR A 220 7.53 -9.01 -5.15
N SER A 221 6.54 -9.77 -5.56
CA SER A 221 5.49 -10.34 -4.71
C SER A 221 6.08 -11.24 -3.61
N VAL A 222 6.93 -12.19 -3.98
CA VAL A 222 7.55 -13.11 -3.01
C VAL A 222 8.47 -12.36 -2.04
N HIS A 223 9.22 -11.37 -2.52
CA HIS A 223 10.10 -10.56 -1.69
C HIS A 223 9.31 -9.71 -0.69
N LEU A 224 8.22 -9.07 -1.12
CA LEU A 224 7.32 -8.35 -0.23
C LEU A 224 6.65 -9.31 0.76
N TYR A 225 6.23 -10.48 0.30
CA TYR A 225 5.60 -11.48 1.15
C TYR A 225 6.56 -11.96 2.25
N ARG A 226 7.84 -12.10 1.94
CA ARG A 226 8.91 -12.45 2.89
C ARG A 226 9.24 -11.33 3.87
N GLY A 227 8.92 -10.05 3.57
CA GLY A 227 9.04 -8.94 4.51
C GLY A 227 9.89 -7.75 4.05
N LEU A 228 10.34 -7.67 2.79
CA LEU A 228 11.11 -6.54 2.26
C LEU A 228 10.24 -5.30 2.05
N SER A 229 9.79 -4.70 3.15
CA SER A 229 9.03 -3.44 3.16
C SER A 229 9.16 -2.68 4.48
N GLY A 230 9.08 -1.34 4.41
CA GLY A 230 9.10 -0.45 5.58
C GLY A 230 8.49 0.92 5.27
N PHE A 231 8.11 1.66 6.29
CA PHE A 231 7.53 3.00 6.14
C PHE A 231 8.58 4.07 5.87
N TYR A 232 8.22 5.03 5.01
CA TYR A 232 8.91 6.30 4.84
C TYR A 232 7.89 7.42 5.07
N VAL A 233 7.96 8.07 6.22
CA VAL A 233 7.02 9.13 6.59
C VAL A 233 7.66 10.48 6.28
N LEU A 234 7.13 11.14 5.27
CA LEU A 234 7.56 12.47 4.90
C LEU A 234 6.71 13.51 5.64
N LYS A 235 7.34 14.34 6.43
CA LYS A 235 6.71 15.42 7.23
C LYS A 235 7.17 16.80 6.76
N ASP A 236 6.44 17.84 7.13
CA ASP A 236 6.88 19.22 6.95
C ASP A 236 6.48 20.12 8.12
N VAL A 237 7.00 21.35 8.08
CA VAL A 237 6.75 22.36 9.14
C VAL A 237 5.26 22.67 9.31
N ALA A 238 4.49 22.65 8.22
CA ALA A 238 3.06 22.94 8.28
C ALA A 238 2.27 21.78 8.94
N GLU A 239 2.66 20.53 8.64
CA GLU A 239 2.09 19.36 9.32
C GLU A 239 2.43 19.38 10.81
N GLU A 240 3.67 19.66 11.17
CA GLU A 240 4.09 19.76 12.57
C GLU A 240 3.41 20.91 13.34
N ALA A 241 3.02 21.98 12.65
CA ALA A 241 2.26 23.09 13.22
C ALA A 241 0.73 22.89 13.18
N SER A 242 0.24 21.81 12.58
CA SER A 242 -1.19 21.63 12.30
C SER A 242 -2.06 21.38 13.53
N GLY A 243 -1.47 20.93 14.63
CA GLY A 243 -2.22 20.49 15.80
C GLY A 243 -2.91 19.12 15.62
N LEU A 244 -2.58 18.36 14.58
CA LEU A 244 -2.98 16.94 14.46
C LEU A 244 -2.36 16.13 15.60
N PRO A 245 -3.02 15.04 16.05
CA PRO A 245 -2.39 14.13 17.02
C PRO A 245 -1.00 13.67 16.54
N GLY A 246 0.00 13.74 17.41
CA GLY A 246 1.38 13.41 17.09
C GLY A 246 2.16 14.49 16.34
N SER A 247 1.56 15.64 16.01
CA SER A 247 2.32 16.80 15.52
C SER A 247 3.07 17.49 16.66
N ALA A 248 4.16 18.19 16.35
CA ALA A 248 4.94 18.91 17.36
C ALA A 248 4.14 19.98 18.11
N ALA A 249 3.15 20.60 17.45
CA ALA A 249 2.27 21.59 18.08
C ALA A 249 1.30 20.98 19.10
N ALA A 250 0.80 19.78 18.84
CA ALA A 250 -0.12 19.08 19.74
C ALA A 250 0.61 18.28 20.82
N ASP A 251 1.68 17.62 20.46
CA ASP A 251 2.37 16.62 21.28
C ASP A 251 3.89 16.76 21.17
N PRO A 252 4.50 17.81 21.77
CA PRO A 252 5.94 18.01 21.71
C PRO A 252 6.73 16.80 22.22
N GLY A 253 7.64 16.27 21.40
CA GLY A 253 8.44 15.08 21.70
C GLY A 253 7.65 13.77 21.73
N ARG A 254 6.41 13.77 21.24
CA ARG A 254 5.55 12.61 21.13
C ARG A 254 4.87 12.58 19.77
N GLY A 255 5.23 11.69 18.95
CA GLY A 255 4.72 11.46 17.62
C GLY A 255 5.35 10.18 17.12
N ILE A 256 5.46 10.02 15.84
CA ILE A 256 6.10 8.85 15.26
C ILE A 256 7.59 8.75 15.70
N GLU A 257 8.26 9.88 15.89
CA GLU A 257 9.64 9.94 16.35
C GLU A 257 9.81 9.57 17.84
N ALA A 258 8.75 9.68 18.62
CA ALA A 258 8.79 9.32 20.04
C ALA A 258 8.57 7.81 20.28
N GLY A 259 8.40 7.03 19.21
CA GLY A 259 8.23 5.58 19.29
C GLY A 259 6.80 5.15 19.69
N PRO A 260 6.65 3.94 20.23
CA PRO A 260 5.35 3.25 20.35
C PRO A 260 4.30 3.94 21.22
N LEU A 261 4.68 4.94 21.98
CA LEU A 261 3.75 5.73 22.81
C LEU A 261 3.34 7.04 22.14
N GLY A 262 3.75 7.27 20.90
CA GLY A 262 3.34 8.41 20.10
C GLY A 262 1.87 8.35 19.71
N PHE A 263 1.35 9.48 19.26
CA PHE A 263 -0.06 9.64 18.87
C PHE A 263 -0.24 9.71 17.34
N ASP A 264 0.85 9.53 16.59
CA ASP A 264 0.92 9.36 15.15
C ASP A 264 1.46 7.94 14.87
N VAL A 265 0.58 6.99 14.58
CA VAL A 265 0.83 5.55 14.68
C VAL A 265 0.83 4.88 13.32
N PRO A 266 1.98 4.37 12.83
CA PRO A 266 2.02 3.59 11.59
C PRO A 266 1.52 2.16 11.81
N LEU A 267 0.67 1.69 10.90
CA LEU A 267 0.08 0.36 10.90
C LEU A 267 0.21 -0.27 9.51
N VAL A 268 0.99 -1.33 9.36
CA VAL A 268 0.93 -2.18 8.16
C VAL A 268 0.03 -3.38 8.46
N VAL A 269 -1.06 -3.50 7.70
CA VAL A 269 -1.95 -4.65 7.75
C VAL A 269 -1.57 -5.61 6.63
N LYS A 270 -1.37 -6.87 6.97
CA LYS A 270 -0.98 -7.91 6.03
C LYS A 270 -1.54 -9.25 6.46
N ASP A 271 -2.04 -10.02 5.50
CA ASP A 271 -2.36 -11.42 5.73
C ASP A 271 -1.17 -12.31 5.33
N VAL A 272 -0.94 -13.34 6.12
CA VAL A 272 0.10 -14.34 5.85
C VAL A 272 -0.46 -15.75 6.06
N MET A 273 0.23 -16.73 5.50
CA MET A 273 0.01 -18.14 5.78
C MET A 273 1.29 -18.76 6.32
N LEU A 274 1.16 -19.55 7.39
CA LEU A 274 2.26 -20.21 8.05
C LEU A 274 2.06 -21.72 8.07
N ALA A 275 3.15 -22.48 7.90
CA ALA A 275 3.13 -23.92 7.97
C ALA A 275 2.66 -24.37 9.37
N PRO A 276 1.59 -25.18 9.49
CA PRO A 276 1.11 -25.69 10.78
C PRO A 276 2.01 -26.79 11.35
N GLU A 277 2.74 -27.47 10.50
CA GLU A 277 3.64 -28.58 10.81
C GLU A 277 4.90 -28.49 9.93
N GLU A 278 5.81 -29.45 10.06
CA GLU A 278 6.97 -29.54 9.18
C GLU A 278 6.53 -29.91 7.75
N ILE A 279 6.94 -29.12 6.76
CA ILE A 279 6.65 -29.34 5.35
C ILE A 279 7.97 -29.29 4.57
N ASP A 280 8.32 -30.37 3.87
CA ASP A 280 9.54 -30.50 3.06
C ASP A 280 10.82 -30.13 3.83
N GLY A 281 10.92 -30.56 5.10
CA GLY A 281 12.07 -30.27 5.98
C GLY A 281 12.11 -28.83 6.52
N ARG A 282 11.07 -28.02 6.28
CA ARG A 282 10.92 -26.69 6.83
C ARG A 282 10.06 -26.71 8.09
N PRO A 283 10.47 -26.01 9.18
CA PRO A 283 9.80 -26.11 10.46
C PRO A 283 8.39 -25.46 10.44
N PRO A 284 7.53 -25.85 11.40
CA PRO A 284 6.28 -25.14 11.65
C PRO A 284 6.51 -23.63 11.81
N GLY A 285 5.61 -22.81 11.31
CA GLY A 285 5.73 -21.36 11.31
C GLY A 285 6.49 -20.78 10.10
N THR A 286 7.01 -21.59 9.19
CA THR A 286 7.56 -21.11 7.92
C THR A 286 6.45 -20.49 7.06
N LEU A 287 6.75 -19.36 6.39
CA LEU A 287 5.82 -18.72 5.44
C LEU A 287 5.45 -19.65 4.30
N ILE A 288 4.17 -19.67 3.95
CA ILE A 288 3.65 -20.34 2.76
C ILE A 288 3.17 -19.26 1.79
N TYR A 289 3.79 -19.17 0.62
CA TYR A 289 3.31 -18.29 -0.45
C TYR A 289 2.20 -19.01 -1.23
N ASN A 290 0.98 -18.85 -0.75
CA ASN A 290 -0.20 -19.54 -1.25
C ASN A 290 -0.77 -18.86 -2.50
N ASN A 291 -0.07 -18.99 -3.63
CA ASN A 291 -0.46 -18.49 -4.95
C ASN A 291 -1.15 -19.58 -5.79
N CYS A 292 -2.16 -20.25 -5.25
CA CYS A 292 -2.89 -21.31 -5.93
C CYS A 292 -4.11 -20.82 -6.72
N SER A 293 -4.33 -19.52 -6.76
CA SER A 293 -5.47 -18.87 -7.40
C SER A 293 -4.99 -17.73 -8.31
N HIS A 294 -5.65 -17.55 -9.45
CA HIS A 294 -5.44 -16.38 -10.31
C HIS A 294 -5.89 -15.04 -9.66
N PHE A 295 -6.49 -15.07 -8.47
CA PHE A 295 -6.78 -13.88 -7.69
C PHE A 295 -5.56 -13.38 -6.91
N GLY A 296 -4.53 -14.22 -6.77
CA GLY A 296 -3.28 -13.93 -6.10
C GLY A 296 -3.03 -14.77 -4.85
N ALA A 297 -2.05 -14.38 -4.05
CA ALA A 297 -1.69 -15.06 -2.81
C ALA A 297 -2.49 -14.51 -1.62
N PHE A 298 -3.15 -15.42 -0.89
CA PHE A 298 -3.97 -15.10 0.28
C PHE A 298 -3.49 -15.87 1.51
N GLY A 299 -3.40 -15.16 2.63
CA GLY A 299 -3.16 -15.74 3.94
C GLY A 299 -4.47 -16.01 4.71
N ASP A 300 -4.40 -16.85 5.70
CA ASP A 300 -5.48 -17.11 6.66
C ASP A 300 -5.22 -16.53 8.05
N LEU A 301 -4.14 -15.75 8.19
CA LEU A 301 -3.71 -15.14 9.44
C LEU A 301 -3.56 -13.64 9.25
N MET A 302 -4.44 -12.86 9.90
CA MET A 302 -4.35 -11.40 9.88
C MET A 302 -3.26 -10.90 10.79
N THR A 303 -2.40 -10.03 10.28
CA THR A 303 -1.36 -9.40 11.07
C THR A 303 -1.39 -7.87 10.96
N VAL A 304 -1.00 -7.20 12.04
CA VAL A 304 -0.72 -5.76 12.05
C VAL A 304 0.69 -5.57 12.61
N ASN A 305 1.52 -4.85 11.86
CA ASN A 305 2.95 -4.71 12.15
C ASN A 305 3.63 -6.06 12.45
N GLY A 306 3.26 -7.11 11.70
CA GLY A 306 3.80 -8.45 11.85
C GLY A 306 3.36 -9.22 13.09
N LYS A 307 2.32 -8.79 13.80
CA LYS A 307 1.75 -9.53 14.94
C LYS A 307 0.32 -9.97 14.63
N GLN A 308 0.02 -11.24 14.93
CA GLN A 308 -1.31 -11.78 14.74
C GLN A 308 -2.33 -11.01 15.57
N GLN A 309 -3.33 -10.40 14.90
CA GLN A 309 -4.49 -9.76 15.50
C GLN A 309 -4.18 -9.11 16.87
N PRO A 310 -3.26 -8.10 16.91
CA PRO A 310 -2.74 -7.61 18.17
C PRO A 310 -3.71 -6.70 18.91
N PHE A 311 -3.41 -6.40 20.17
CA PHE A 311 -4.02 -5.29 20.89
C PHE A 311 -3.06 -4.12 21.02
N PHE A 312 -3.63 -2.91 21.09
CA PHE A 312 -2.91 -1.67 21.37
C PHE A 312 -3.58 -0.90 22.52
N GLU A 313 -2.80 -0.62 23.56
CA GLU A 313 -3.27 0.18 24.69
C GLU A 313 -3.21 1.66 24.37
N VAL A 314 -4.36 2.34 24.44
CA VAL A 314 -4.50 3.75 24.14
C VAL A 314 -4.97 4.55 25.35
N ALA A 315 -4.61 5.83 25.39
CA ALA A 315 -5.21 6.80 26.28
C ALA A 315 -6.59 7.26 25.74
N ASN A 316 -7.43 7.80 26.61
CA ASN A 316 -8.72 8.36 26.23
C ASN A 316 -8.57 9.73 25.56
N ARG A 317 -7.89 9.77 24.42
CA ARG A 317 -7.64 10.97 23.61
C ARG A 317 -7.63 10.63 22.13
N LYS A 318 -7.39 11.59 21.26
CA LYS A 318 -7.28 11.39 19.82
C LYS A 318 -5.90 10.82 19.44
N TYR A 319 -5.91 9.91 18.47
CA TYR A 319 -4.74 9.34 17.81
C TYR A 319 -4.88 9.46 16.30
N ARG A 320 -3.80 9.80 15.62
CA ARG A 320 -3.66 9.67 14.17
C ARG A 320 -3.10 8.29 13.86
N PHE A 321 -3.65 7.66 12.84
CA PHE A 321 -3.16 6.39 12.32
C PHE A 321 -2.78 6.55 10.86
N ARG A 322 -1.64 5.96 10.49
CA ARG A 322 -1.13 5.86 9.13
C ARG A 322 -1.17 4.40 8.73
N LEU A 323 -2.19 3.99 8.01
CA LEU A 323 -2.40 2.59 7.64
C LEU A 323 -1.91 2.34 6.21
N LEU A 324 -1.14 1.28 6.05
CA LEU A 324 -0.73 0.68 4.78
C LEU A 324 -1.39 -0.69 4.64
N ASN A 325 -2.07 -0.95 3.53
CA ASN A 325 -2.36 -2.32 3.13
C ASN A 325 -1.12 -2.94 2.48
N GLY A 326 -0.36 -3.71 3.24
CA GLY A 326 0.84 -4.41 2.82
C GLY A 326 0.61 -5.88 2.45
N SER A 327 -0.64 -6.29 2.21
CA SER A 327 -0.98 -7.62 1.70
C SER A 327 -0.55 -7.79 0.25
N ASP A 328 -0.30 -9.02 -0.17
CA ASP A 328 0.00 -9.36 -1.55
C ASP A 328 -1.21 -9.13 -2.47
N SER A 329 -2.38 -9.68 -2.08
CA SER A 329 -3.57 -9.67 -2.95
C SER A 329 -4.87 -9.32 -2.23
N ARG A 330 -4.87 -9.23 -0.89
CA ARG A 330 -6.09 -9.02 -0.10
C ARG A 330 -6.48 -7.56 -0.01
N GLN A 331 -7.74 -7.29 -0.32
CA GLN A 331 -8.42 -6.02 -0.06
C GLN A 331 -9.11 -6.04 1.29
N TYR A 332 -9.35 -4.86 1.85
CA TYR A 332 -10.07 -4.70 3.11
C TYR A 332 -11.15 -3.62 2.99
N LEU A 333 -12.22 -3.82 3.75
CA LEU A 333 -13.18 -2.77 4.09
C LEU A 333 -13.13 -2.60 5.60
N PHE A 334 -12.32 -1.66 6.07
CA PHE A 334 -12.11 -1.43 7.48
C PHE A 334 -13.25 -0.62 8.11
N ALA A 335 -13.65 -1.05 9.29
CA ALA A 335 -14.54 -0.31 10.18
C ALA A 335 -14.10 -0.54 11.63
N PHE A 336 -14.64 0.25 12.55
CA PHE A 336 -14.37 0.15 13.99
C PHE A 336 -15.65 -0.16 14.72
N ARG A 337 -15.62 -1.08 15.68
CA ARG A 337 -16.77 -1.48 16.48
C ARG A 337 -16.41 -1.66 17.94
N VAL A 338 -17.35 -1.34 18.83
CA VAL A 338 -17.20 -1.67 20.26
C VAL A 338 -17.22 -3.19 20.44
N ALA A 339 -16.24 -3.74 21.16
CA ALA A 339 -16.00 -5.19 21.28
C ALA A 339 -17.22 -5.96 21.80
N GLN A 340 -18.02 -5.37 22.71
CA GLN A 340 -19.23 -6.01 23.27
C GLN A 340 -20.29 -6.30 22.19
N ASN A 341 -20.27 -5.56 21.06
CA ASN A 341 -21.23 -5.69 19.97
C ASN A 341 -20.52 -5.95 18.63
N LEU A 342 -19.43 -6.72 18.66
CA LEU A 342 -18.51 -6.87 17.54
C LEU A 342 -19.20 -7.32 16.24
N LYS A 343 -20.11 -8.29 16.32
CA LYS A 343 -20.76 -8.87 15.14
C LYS A 343 -21.95 -8.06 14.61
N SER A 344 -22.67 -7.36 15.46
CA SER A 344 -23.96 -6.71 15.11
C SER A 344 -24.03 -5.23 15.46
N GLY A 345 -23.04 -4.70 16.15
CA GLY A 345 -23.01 -3.30 16.56
C GLY A 345 -22.82 -2.33 15.39
N PRO A 346 -23.14 -1.05 15.59
CA PRO A 346 -22.87 -0.03 14.60
C PRO A 346 -21.36 0.15 14.41
N ASN A 347 -20.97 0.61 13.23
CA ASN A 347 -19.62 1.07 13.00
C ASN A 347 -19.43 2.45 13.64
N GLU A 348 -18.34 2.61 14.38
CA GLU A 348 -17.98 3.86 15.03
C GLU A 348 -17.50 4.90 14.01
N PRO A 349 -17.92 6.16 14.11
CA PRO A 349 -17.45 7.20 13.22
C PRO A 349 -16.03 7.65 13.58
N PHE A 350 -15.26 7.97 12.56
CA PHE A 350 -13.90 8.51 12.66
C PHE A 350 -13.67 9.60 11.60
N ARG A 351 -12.56 10.33 11.73
CA ARG A 351 -12.17 11.36 10.77
C ARG A 351 -11.15 10.79 9.80
N TYR A 352 -11.54 10.67 8.55
CA TYR A 352 -10.63 10.32 7.46
C TYR A 352 -9.92 11.59 6.98
N ILE A 353 -8.59 11.61 7.00
CA ILE A 353 -7.81 12.84 6.86
C ILE A 353 -6.82 12.84 5.71
N GLY A 354 -6.46 11.66 5.19
CA GLY A 354 -5.45 11.57 4.15
C GLY A 354 -5.45 10.26 3.38
N THR A 355 -4.83 10.31 2.22
CA THR A 355 -4.66 9.21 1.27
C THR A 355 -3.17 8.96 1.01
N ASP A 356 -2.84 8.18 -0.02
CA ASP A 356 -1.47 7.81 -0.41
C ASP A 356 -0.50 8.99 -0.41
N GLN A 357 -0.94 10.12 -0.94
CA GLN A 357 -0.14 11.32 -1.15
C GLN A 357 -0.45 12.44 -0.14
N GLY A 358 -0.77 12.03 1.09
CA GLY A 358 -0.91 12.89 2.25
C GLY A 358 -2.32 13.39 2.52
N LEU A 359 -2.42 14.45 3.31
CA LEU A 359 -3.68 14.98 3.77
C LEU A 359 -4.60 15.43 2.63
N LEU A 360 -5.92 15.32 2.86
CA LEU A 360 -6.94 15.73 1.88
C LEU A 360 -6.71 17.19 1.45
N PHE A 361 -6.74 17.47 0.15
CA PHE A 361 -6.49 18.82 -0.37
C PHE A 361 -7.62 19.81 -0.05
N THR A 362 -8.79 19.32 0.38
CA THR A 362 -9.88 20.17 0.87
C THR A 362 -9.58 20.84 2.21
N GLY A 363 -8.56 20.32 2.96
CA GLY A 363 -8.25 20.79 4.31
C GLY A 363 -9.34 20.48 5.35
N VAL A 364 -10.31 19.62 5.00
CA VAL A 364 -11.44 19.23 5.87
C VAL A 364 -11.49 17.71 5.97
N PRO A 365 -11.54 17.15 7.21
CA PRO A 365 -11.71 15.71 7.39
C PRO A 365 -13.06 15.23 6.85
N GLU A 366 -13.05 14.05 6.26
CA GLU A 366 -14.29 13.34 5.95
C GLU A 366 -14.73 12.51 7.16
N ILE A 367 -15.95 12.71 7.62
CA ILE A 367 -16.52 11.86 8.68
C ILE A 367 -17.08 10.61 8.02
N THR A 368 -16.56 9.47 8.39
CA THR A 368 -16.97 8.19 7.83
C THR A 368 -16.99 7.11 8.90
N THR A 369 -17.56 5.96 8.57
CA THR A 369 -17.63 4.78 9.46
C THR A 369 -16.93 3.57 8.86
N PHE A 370 -16.33 3.71 7.67
CA PHE A 370 -15.56 2.69 6.98
C PHE A 370 -14.66 3.33 5.90
N PHE A 371 -13.67 2.57 5.44
CA PHE A 371 -12.92 2.87 4.22
C PHE A 371 -12.43 1.57 3.57
N HIS A 372 -12.38 1.57 2.24
CA HIS A 372 -11.68 0.52 1.49
C HIS A 372 -10.19 0.78 1.53
N ALA A 373 -9.41 -0.29 1.70
CA ALA A 373 -7.97 -0.28 1.56
C ALA A 373 -7.56 -1.38 0.58
N ASN A 374 -7.24 -0.98 -0.64
CA ASN A 374 -6.71 -1.87 -1.66
C ASN A 374 -5.20 -2.05 -1.46
N ILE A 375 -4.62 -3.02 -2.12
CA ILE A 375 -3.19 -3.34 -1.98
C ILE A 375 -2.37 -2.09 -2.26
N SER A 376 -1.35 -1.82 -1.46
CA SER A 376 -0.43 -0.67 -1.49
C SER A 376 -1.03 0.70 -1.18
N GLU A 377 -2.34 0.82 -1.03
CA GLU A 377 -2.95 2.08 -0.60
C GLU A 377 -2.58 2.44 0.84
N ARG A 378 -2.40 3.75 1.08
CA ARG A 378 -2.21 4.31 2.41
C ARG A 378 -3.41 5.16 2.76
N HIS A 379 -3.79 5.08 4.03
CA HIS A 379 -4.95 5.78 4.58
C HIS A 379 -4.56 6.44 5.89
N GLU A 380 -4.93 7.70 6.06
CA GLU A 380 -4.71 8.41 7.31
C GLU A 380 -6.04 8.81 7.93
N PHE A 381 -6.17 8.52 9.21
CA PHE A 381 -7.40 8.80 9.94
C PHE A 381 -7.14 9.11 11.41
N VAL A 382 -8.09 9.80 12.04
CA VAL A 382 -8.08 10.12 13.47
C VAL A 382 -9.22 9.38 14.15
N LEU A 383 -8.87 8.54 15.14
CA LEU A 383 -9.80 7.97 16.08
C LEU A 383 -9.77 8.76 17.38
N ASP A 384 -10.96 9.10 17.87
CA ASP A 384 -11.16 9.83 19.11
C ASP A 384 -11.61 8.88 20.21
N PHE A 385 -10.67 8.48 21.05
CA PHE A 385 -10.96 7.61 22.19
C PHE A 385 -11.45 8.39 23.43
N SER A 386 -11.47 9.73 23.42
CA SER A 386 -11.92 10.53 24.56
C SER A 386 -13.39 10.31 24.92
N LYS A 387 -14.21 9.90 23.93
CA LYS A 387 -15.63 9.59 24.09
C LYS A 387 -15.90 8.22 24.74
N TYR A 388 -14.87 7.43 25.00
CA TYR A 388 -15.02 6.12 25.60
C TYR A 388 -14.44 6.08 27.03
N PRO A 389 -15.16 5.49 27.99
CA PRO A 389 -14.64 5.31 29.34
C PRO A 389 -13.44 4.33 29.34
N ILE A 390 -12.60 4.46 30.37
CA ILE A 390 -11.51 3.51 30.63
C ILE A 390 -12.08 2.08 30.74
N GLY A 391 -11.40 1.12 30.11
CA GLY A 391 -11.82 -0.27 30.00
C GLY A 391 -12.60 -0.59 28.72
N THR A 392 -12.99 0.43 27.93
CA THR A 392 -13.62 0.19 26.62
C THR A 392 -12.62 -0.44 25.66
N ARG A 393 -13.11 -1.37 24.83
CA ARG A 393 -12.36 -2.01 23.75
C ARG A 393 -13.03 -1.71 22.44
N ILE A 394 -12.24 -1.21 21.47
CA ILE A 394 -12.67 -0.93 20.09
C ILE A 394 -11.90 -1.86 19.18
N VAL A 395 -12.58 -2.54 18.28
CA VAL A 395 -11.96 -3.50 17.35
C VAL A 395 -12.05 -2.94 15.93
N MET A 396 -10.92 -2.91 15.25
CA MET A 396 -10.87 -2.75 13.80
C MET A 396 -11.27 -4.06 13.15
N VAL A 397 -12.23 -4.02 12.24
CA VAL A 397 -12.79 -5.21 11.58
C VAL A 397 -12.73 -5.08 10.06
N ASN A 398 -12.68 -6.23 9.37
CA ASN A 398 -12.80 -6.31 7.91
C ASN A 398 -14.22 -6.71 7.51
N LEU A 399 -14.95 -5.81 6.90
CA LEU A 399 -16.35 -6.05 6.50
C LEU A 399 -16.50 -6.83 5.18
N LEU A 400 -15.40 -7.15 4.49
CA LEU A 400 -15.43 -7.95 3.25
C LEU A 400 -15.54 -9.46 3.52
N VAL A 401 -15.33 -9.89 4.75
CA VAL A 401 -15.37 -11.32 5.14
C VAL A 401 -16.55 -11.63 6.05
N ASP A 402 -16.84 -12.92 6.25
CA ASP A 402 -17.87 -13.34 7.20
C ASP A 402 -17.51 -12.90 8.62
N GLN A 403 -18.47 -12.33 9.32
CA GLN A 403 -18.29 -11.86 10.70
C GLN A 403 -18.06 -13.01 11.70
N ASN A 404 -18.31 -14.24 11.30
CA ASN A 404 -18.00 -15.43 12.09
C ASN A 404 -16.59 -15.98 11.81
N ASP A 405 -15.91 -15.49 10.80
CA ASP A 405 -14.52 -15.86 10.55
C ASP A 405 -13.59 -15.12 11.55
N GLU A 406 -13.26 -15.78 12.64
CA GLU A 406 -12.39 -15.24 13.68
C GLU A 406 -10.94 -15.01 13.21
N ARG A 407 -10.55 -15.57 12.05
CA ARG A 407 -9.21 -15.42 11.48
C ARG A 407 -9.06 -14.12 10.72
N LEU A 408 -10.12 -13.70 9.99
CA LEU A 408 -10.05 -12.65 9.00
C LEU A 408 -10.94 -11.44 9.30
N PHE A 409 -12.02 -11.61 10.11
CA PHE A 409 -12.94 -10.53 10.42
C PHE A 409 -12.35 -9.54 11.44
N PRO A 410 -11.84 -9.95 12.63
CA PRO A 410 -11.20 -9.03 13.55
C PRO A 410 -9.73 -8.81 13.14
N ILE A 411 -9.31 -7.55 13.09
CA ILE A 411 -7.97 -7.17 12.67
C ILE A 411 -7.07 -6.82 13.86
N MET A 412 -7.49 -5.89 14.71
CA MET A 412 -6.79 -5.51 15.93
C MET A 412 -7.74 -4.88 16.95
N GLU A 413 -7.35 -4.88 18.24
CA GLU A 413 -8.13 -4.29 19.33
C GLU A 413 -7.41 -3.08 19.93
N PHE A 414 -8.11 -1.98 20.11
CA PHE A 414 -7.68 -0.82 20.89
C PHE A 414 -8.29 -0.91 22.29
N ARG A 415 -7.45 -0.78 23.32
CA ARG A 415 -7.85 -0.81 24.74
C ARG A 415 -7.68 0.56 25.35
N VAL A 416 -8.76 1.20 25.75
CA VAL A 416 -8.70 2.48 26.47
C VAL A 416 -8.31 2.19 27.92
N THR A 417 -7.03 2.41 28.27
CA THR A 417 -6.48 1.98 29.56
C THR A 417 -6.10 3.11 30.51
N ARG A 418 -5.95 4.34 30.00
CA ARG A 418 -5.45 5.48 30.80
C ARG A 418 -6.03 6.81 30.36
N VAL A 419 -5.97 7.77 31.27
CA VAL A 419 -6.28 9.18 30.99
C VAL A 419 -5.00 9.90 30.64
N GLU A 420 -5.03 10.67 29.54
CA GLU A 420 -3.91 11.53 29.12
C GLU A 420 -4.44 12.79 28.46
N ALA A 421 -3.79 13.93 28.70
CA ALA A 421 -4.21 15.22 28.12
C ALA A 421 -4.17 15.17 26.59
N ASP A 422 -5.15 15.78 25.97
CA ASP A 422 -5.24 15.92 24.50
C ASP A 422 -5.16 17.42 24.12
N HIS A 423 -4.08 17.80 23.47
CA HIS A 423 -3.89 19.17 22.97
C HIS A 423 -4.08 19.25 21.46
N SER A 424 -4.53 18.18 20.83
CA SER A 424 -4.71 18.12 19.39
C SER A 424 -5.99 18.82 18.93
N GLN A 425 -5.94 19.40 17.73
CA GLN A 425 -7.03 20.12 17.07
C GLN A 425 -7.58 19.32 15.89
N ALA A 426 -8.07 18.11 16.14
CA ALA A 426 -8.46 17.20 15.06
C ALA A 426 -9.67 17.63 14.22
N ASP A 427 -10.31 18.77 14.48
CA ASP A 427 -11.50 19.25 13.78
C ASP A 427 -11.25 20.37 12.78
N ALA A 428 -10.08 21.02 12.85
CA ALA A 428 -9.71 22.09 11.93
C ALA A 428 -8.19 22.16 11.83
N TRP A 429 -7.63 21.78 10.73
CA TRP A 429 -6.28 22.19 10.38
C TRP A 429 -6.31 23.44 9.50
N PRO A 430 -5.25 24.24 9.48
CA PRO A 430 -5.21 25.46 8.68
C PRO A 430 -5.33 25.07 7.19
N ALA A 431 -6.52 25.30 6.61
CA ALA A 431 -6.79 24.99 5.20
C ALA A 431 -5.72 25.57 4.26
N ALA A 432 -5.16 26.73 4.58
CA ALA A 432 -4.10 27.36 3.82
C ALA A 432 -2.78 26.58 3.77
N ALA A 433 -2.50 25.70 4.74
CA ALA A 433 -1.27 24.88 4.73
C ALA A 433 -1.40 23.62 3.84
N TRP A 434 -2.63 23.21 3.52
CA TRP A 434 -2.94 21.96 2.81
C TRP A 434 -3.69 22.15 1.51
N ALA A 435 -4.45 23.25 1.41
CA ALA A 435 -5.11 23.66 0.20
C ALA A 435 -4.07 24.13 -0.83
N HIS A 436 -3.40 23.17 -1.44
CA HIS A 436 -3.01 23.41 -2.82
C HIS A 436 -4.28 23.19 -3.63
N PRO A 437 -4.87 24.32 -4.10
CA PRO A 437 -5.99 24.23 -4.99
C PRO A 437 -5.58 23.24 -6.04
N ALA A 438 -6.55 22.60 -6.59
CA ALA A 438 -6.45 21.76 -7.75
C ALA A 438 -5.52 22.38 -8.83
N ASP A 439 -4.26 22.53 -8.51
CA ASP A 439 -3.17 22.95 -9.41
C ASP A 439 -2.84 21.82 -10.37
N VAL A 440 -3.87 21.01 -10.62
CA VAL A 440 -3.85 20.04 -11.67
C VAL A 440 -4.18 20.81 -12.94
N GLN A 441 -3.14 21.21 -13.66
CA GLN A 441 -3.28 21.87 -14.95
C GLN A 441 -4.25 21.08 -15.84
N PRO A 442 -4.97 21.72 -16.76
CA PRO A 442 -5.76 21.02 -17.76
C PRO A 442 -4.91 19.97 -18.49
N ALA A 443 -5.47 18.80 -18.73
CA ALA A 443 -4.77 17.77 -19.46
C ALA A 443 -4.54 18.17 -20.92
N ALA A 444 -3.30 18.03 -21.39
CA ALA A 444 -2.93 18.27 -22.78
C ALA A 444 -3.34 17.09 -23.68
N ILE A 445 -3.28 15.87 -23.13
CA ILE A 445 -3.51 14.61 -23.84
C ILE A 445 -4.35 13.69 -22.95
N THR A 446 -5.14 12.82 -23.58
CA THR A 446 -5.82 11.70 -22.93
C THR A 446 -5.32 10.40 -23.51
N ARG A 447 -4.85 9.48 -22.63
CA ARG A 447 -4.46 8.12 -23.02
C ARG A 447 -5.40 7.10 -22.38
N THR A 448 -5.53 5.93 -23.01
CA THR A 448 -6.33 4.82 -22.49
C THR A 448 -5.44 3.61 -22.31
N PHE A 449 -5.47 3.03 -21.10
CA PHE A 449 -4.78 1.79 -20.75
C PHE A 449 -5.82 0.75 -20.34
N ARG A 450 -5.75 -0.42 -20.99
CA ARG A 450 -6.70 -1.54 -20.79
C ARG A 450 -6.01 -2.66 -20.04
N PHE A 451 -6.48 -2.92 -18.83
CA PHE A 451 -6.02 -4.02 -18.01
C PHE A 451 -6.84 -5.24 -18.38
N ASN A 452 -6.19 -6.26 -18.94
CA ASN A 452 -6.88 -7.44 -19.45
C ASN A 452 -6.09 -8.73 -19.21
N ARG A 453 -6.74 -9.85 -19.47
CA ARG A 453 -6.13 -11.17 -19.42
C ARG A 453 -6.44 -11.89 -20.73
N GLN A 454 -5.40 -12.20 -21.49
CA GLN A 454 -5.54 -12.82 -22.80
C GLN A 454 -4.63 -14.04 -22.94
N GLY A 455 -5.19 -15.16 -23.36
CA GLY A 455 -4.41 -16.40 -23.56
C GLY A 455 -3.82 -16.99 -22.27
N GLY A 456 -4.31 -16.59 -21.09
CA GLY A 456 -3.76 -16.99 -19.79
C GLY A 456 -2.81 -15.96 -19.17
N TYR A 457 -2.39 -14.94 -19.91
CA TYR A 457 -1.42 -13.93 -19.48
C TYR A 457 -2.11 -12.66 -18.99
N TRP A 458 -1.58 -12.07 -17.94
CA TRP A 458 -1.92 -10.73 -17.51
C TRP A 458 -1.25 -9.71 -18.44
N SER A 459 -1.92 -8.60 -18.73
CA SER A 459 -1.39 -7.65 -19.71
C SER A 459 -2.02 -6.26 -19.56
N ILE A 460 -1.30 -5.25 -20.06
CA ILE A 460 -1.81 -3.90 -20.27
C ILE A 460 -1.82 -3.65 -21.78
N ASN A 461 -2.97 -3.22 -22.33
CA ASN A 461 -3.19 -3.07 -23.76
C ASN A 461 -2.91 -4.35 -24.59
N SER A 462 -3.16 -5.52 -23.97
CA SER A 462 -2.87 -6.84 -24.55
C SER A 462 -1.38 -7.10 -24.82
N MET A 463 -0.50 -6.40 -24.11
CA MET A 463 0.96 -6.55 -24.16
C MET A 463 1.50 -6.85 -22.78
N GLN A 464 2.48 -7.72 -22.70
CA GLN A 464 3.28 -7.97 -21.50
C GLN A 464 4.37 -6.90 -21.36
N PHE A 465 4.96 -6.81 -20.16
CA PHE A 465 6.05 -5.88 -19.91
C PHE A 465 7.23 -6.13 -20.85
N ASP A 466 7.77 -5.05 -21.40
CA ASP A 466 8.94 -5.05 -22.26
C ASP A 466 9.79 -3.80 -21.93
N PRO A 467 10.93 -3.97 -21.27
CA PRO A 467 11.77 -2.85 -20.82
C PRO A 467 12.37 -2.05 -21.99
N LEU A 468 12.26 -2.54 -23.22
CA LEU A 468 12.71 -1.83 -24.42
C LEU A 468 11.61 -1.00 -25.10
N ARG A 469 10.34 -1.09 -24.63
CA ARG A 469 9.20 -0.46 -25.24
C ARG A 469 8.60 0.63 -24.34
N ASP A 470 8.57 1.87 -24.81
CA ASP A 470 7.86 2.96 -24.14
C ASP A 470 6.39 2.99 -24.61
N ASP A 471 5.44 2.60 -23.75
CA ASP A 471 4.00 2.54 -24.09
C ASP A 471 3.31 3.91 -24.00
N ALA A 472 3.95 4.87 -23.34
CA ALA A 472 3.58 6.28 -23.36
C ALA A 472 4.82 7.17 -23.29
N GLN A 473 4.73 8.35 -23.88
CA GLN A 473 5.79 9.35 -23.89
C GLN A 473 5.21 10.73 -23.52
N PRO A 474 4.90 10.97 -22.23
CA PRO A 474 4.51 12.29 -21.77
C PRO A 474 5.68 13.27 -21.84
N LEU A 475 5.37 14.56 -22.03
CA LEU A 475 6.38 15.60 -21.97
C LEU A 475 6.55 16.12 -20.53
N LEU A 476 7.78 16.43 -20.19
CA LEU A 476 8.11 17.05 -18.90
C LEU A 476 7.30 18.35 -18.72
N ASP A 477 6.87 18.62 -17.50
CA ASP A 477 6.03 19.76 -17.11
C ASP A 477 4.66 19.83 -17.79
N THR A 478 4.15 18.68 -18.28
CA THR A 478 2.79 18.57 -18.79
C THR A 478 1.89 17.72 -17.88
N THR A 479 0.61 17.76 -18.19
CA THR A 479 -0.43 17.00 -17.49
C THR A 479 -1.21 16.19 -18.51
N GLU A 480 -1.49 14.93 -18.19
CA GLU A 480 -2.30 14.05 -19.01
C GLU A 480 -3.45 13.41 -18.21
N ASP A 481 -4.56 13.11 -18.89
CA ASP A 481 -5.63 12.27 -18.37
C ASP A 481 -5.39 10.82 -18.83
N TRP A 482 -5.25 9.91 -17.87
CA TRP A 482 -5.14 8.49 -18.15
C TRP A 482 -6.44 7.78 -17.78
N VAL A 483 -7.03 7.13 -18.77
CA VAL A 483 -8.27 6.37 -18.65
C VAL A 483 -7.90 4.91 -18.45
N LEU A 484 -8.05 4.42 -17.22
CA LEU A 484 -7.74 3.06 -16.82
C LEU A 484 -9.02 2.23 -16.94
N VAL A 485 -9.00 1.25 -17.82
CA VAL A 485 -10.17 0.41 -18.15
C VAL A 485 -9.86 -1.02 -17.76
N ASN A 486 -10.70 -1.62 -16.94
CA ASN A 486 -10.57 -3.02 -16.60
C ASN A 486 -11.47 -3.89 -17.50
N GLU A 487 -10.83 -4.69 -18.34
CA GLU A 487 -11.46 -5.66 -19.25
C GLU A 487 -11.06 -7.12 -18.94
N SER A 488 -10.51 -7.39 -17.74
CA SER A 488 -10.02 -8.71 -17.35
C SER A 488 -11.11 -9.67 -16.85
N GLY A 489 -12.38 -9.31 -16.98
CA GLY A 489 -13.51 -10.13 -16.53
C GLY A 489 -13.81 -9.94 -15.05
N GLY A 490 -13.64 -10.97 -14.22
CA GLY A 490 -14.00 -10.94 -12.80
C GLY A 490 -12.95 -10.36 -11.85
N TRP A 491 -11.73 -10.07 -12.34
CA TRP A 491 -10.62 -9.58 -11.51
C TRP A 491 -10.58 -8.08 -11.42
N GLY A 492 -10.07 -7.57 -10.31
CA GLY A 492 -9.80 -6.15 -10.12
C GLY A 492 -8.31 -5.88 -9.96
N HIS A 493 -7.90 -4.64 -10.21
CA HIS A 493 -6.51 -4.25 -10.25
C HIS A 493 -6.27 -2.98 -9.43
N PRO A 494 -5.45 -3.04 -8.36
CA PRO A 494 -4.88 -1.84 -7.76
C PRO A 494 -3.79 -1.31 -8.69
N VAL A 495 -4.09 -0.25 -9.44
CA VAL A 495 -3.17 0.33 -10.42
C VAL A 495 -2.32 1.40 -9.75
N HIS A 496 -1.02 1.15 -9.69
CA HIS A 496 0.00 2.10 -9.26
C HIS A 496 0.68 2.76 -10.46
N ILE A 497 0.96 4.06 -10.34
CA ILE A 497 1.68 4.84 -11.35
C ILE A 497 2.84 5.53 -10.66
N HIS A 498 4.07 5.21 -11.05
CA HIS A 498 5.29 5.84 -10.56
C HIS A 498 5.37 7.32 -10.91
N LEU A 499 6.34 8.02 -10.35
CA LEU A 499 6.57 9.46 -10.47
C LEU A 499 5.47 10.29 -9.80
N GLY A 500 5.42 10.24 -8.47
CA GLY A 500 4.65 11.15 -7.64
C GLY A 500 3.17 10.81 -7.55
N ARG A 501 2.28 11.68 -8.05
CA ARG A 501 0.87 11.64 -7.69
C ARG A 501 -0.07 11.94 -8.85
N PHE A 502 -1.28 11.43 -8.73
CA PHE A 502 -2.39 11.81 -9.61
C PHE A 502 -3.64 12.22 -8.79
N LYS A 503 -4.57 12.85 -9.47
CA LYS A 503 -5.91 13.14 -8.98
C LYS A 503 -6.93 12.29 -9.71
N ILE A 504 -7.85 11.66 -9.00
CA ILE A 504 -8.97 10.95 -9.63
C ILE A 504 -9.97 12.00 -10.13
N MET A 505 -10.25 11.98 -11.43
CA MET A 505 -11.15 12.90 -12.11
C MET A 505 -12.54 12.30 -12.31
N LYS A 506 -12.62 10.99 -12.55
CA LYS A 506 -13.88 10.29 -12.80
C LYS A 506 -13.79 8.81 -12.38
N ILE A 507 -14.88 8.35 -11.79
CA ILE A 507 -15.08 6.95 -11.43
C ILE A 507 -16.35 6.48 -12.14
N GLN A 508 -16.27 5.36 -12.88
CA GLN A 508 -17.41 4.72 -13.52
C GLN A 508 -17.49 3.27 -13.06
N GLY A 509 -18.69 2.84 -12.69
CA GLY A 509 -18.96 1.47 -12.24
C GLY A 509 -19.05 1.29 -10.72
N ARG A 510 -18.70 2.29 -9.92
CA ARG A 510 -18.88 2.31 -8.46
C ARG A 510 -18.98 3.73 -7.89
N ALA A 511 -19.38 3.83 -6.64
CA ALA A 511 -19.26 5.06 -5.88
C ALA A 511 -17.80 5.31 -5.46
N PRO A 512 -17.39 6.57 -5.24
CA PRO A 512 -16.08 6.88 -4.68
C PRO A 512 -15.97 6.41 -3.21
N ASN A 513 -14.77 6.00 -2.83
CA ASN A 513 -14.40 5.76 -1.44
C ASN A 513 -14.03 7.09 -0.74
N PRO A 514 -13.99 7.13 0.61
CA PRO A 514 -13.45 8.27 1.32
C PRO A 514 -12.07 8.68 0.80
N GLY A 515 -11.86 9.97 0.59
CA GLY A 515 -10.61 10.55 0.12
C GLY A 515 -10.32 10.44 -1.39
N GLU A 516 -10.99 9.58 -2.14
CA GLU A 516 -10.66 9.36 -3.56
C GLU A 516 -10.83 10.60 -4.45
N LEU A 517 -11.81 11.44 -4.17
CA LEU A 517 -12.05 12.68 -4.92
C LEU A 517 -11.47 13.93 -4.23
N THR A 518 -11.01 13.81 -3.01
CA THR A 518 -10.57 14.90 -2.13
C THR A 518 -9.11 14.78 -1.69
N GLY A 519 -8.43 13.68 -2.05
CA GLY A 519 -7.02 13.42 -1.84
C GLY A 519 -6.26 13.23 -3.15
N PHE A 520 -4.92 13.34 -3.09
CA PHE A 520 -4.04 12.89 -4.14
C PHE A 520 -3.62 11.44 -3.88
N LYS A 521 -3.52 10.66 -4.94
CA LYS A 521 -3.18 9.24 -4.87
C LYS A 521 -2.04 8.89 -5.81
N ASP A 522 -1.46 7.73 -5.60
CA ASP A 522 -0.53 7.07 -6.53
C ASP A 522 -0.99 5.65 -6.89
N THR A 523 -1.98 5.13 -6.17
CA THR A 523 -2.59 3.82 -6.41
C THR A 523 -4.11 3.96 -6.43
N VAL A 524 -4.79 3.32 -7.40
CA VAL A 524 -6.25 3.33 -7.49
C VAL A 524 -6.81 1.96 -7.86
N TRP A 525 -7.89 1.57 -7.18
CA TRP A 525 -8.60 0.34 -7.50
C TRP A 525 -9.47 0.50 -8.75
N VAL A 526 -9.20 -0.33 -9.75
CA VAL A 526 -10.02 -0.49 -10.96
C VAL A 526 -10.67 -1.87 -10.89
N GLY A 527 -11.87 -1.93 -10.33
CA GLY A 527 -12.62 -3.18 -10.17
C GLY A 527 -13.12 -3.76 -11.49
N PRO A 528 -13.72 -4.96 -11.46
CA PRO A 528 -14.25 -5.62 -12.65
C PRO A 528 -15.19 -4.72 -13.45
N ASN A 529 -14.94 -4.57 -14.75
CA ASN A 529 -15.73 -3.74 -15.69
C ASN A 529 -15.83 -2.25 -15.29
N GLN A 530 -14.89 -1.75 -14.50
CA GLN A 530 -14.83 -0.34 -14.11
C GLN A 530 -13.89 0.45 -15.03
N THR A 531 -14.12 1.75 -15.04
CA THR A 531 -13.25 2.71 -15.73
C THR A 531 -12.97 3.89 -14.79
N ILE A 532 -11.70 4.18 -14.58
CA ILE A 532 -11.26 5.29 -13.74
C ILE A 532 -10.43 6.25 -14.60
N THR A 533 -10.72 7.54 -14.54
CA THR A 533 -9.88 8.56 -15.16
C THR A 533 -9.06 9.23 -14.08
N VAL A 534 -7.75 9.19 -14.23
CA VAL A 534 -6.80 9.87 -13.36
C VAL A 534 -6.10 10.97 -14.12
N ARG A 535 -5.80 12.08 -13.47
CA ARG A 535 -5.01 13.18 -14.01
C ARG A 535 -3.64 13.18 -13.36
N HIS A 536 -2.62 12.87 -14.13
CA HIS A 536 -1.24 12.78 -13.72
C HIS A 536 -0.44 13.97 -14.23
N GLN A 537 0.50 14.46 -13.40
CA GLN A 537 1.39 15.57 -13.74
C GLN A 537 2.82 15.04 -13.79
N PHE A 538 3.48 15.23 -14.93
CA PHE A 538 4.84 14.74 -15.18
C PHE A 538 5.84 15.86 -14.94
N TRP A 539 6.19 16.07 -13.68
CA TRP A 539 7.03 17.18 -13.26
C TRP A 539 8.42 16.75 -12.80
N ASN A 540 9.38 17.63 -13.03
CA ASN A 540 10.75 17.63 -12.52
C ASN A 540 11.70 16.60 -13.09
N PHE A 541 11.28 15.39 -13.33
CA PHE A 541 12.18 14.30 -13.64
C PHE A 541 11.84 13.68 -14.98
N PRO A 542 12.76 13.78 -15.98
CA PRO A 542 12.66 13.00 -17.22
C PRO A 542 13.11 11.55 -16.95
N GLY A 543 12.82 10.67 -17.89
CA GLY A 543 13.24 9.28 -17.87
C GLY A 543 12.09 8.30 -17.86
N ARG A 544 12.44 7.02 -17.72
CA ARG A 544 11.49 5.92 -17.71
C ARG A 544 11.03 5.59 -16.33
N PHE A 545 9.75 5.33 -16.23
CA PHE A 545 9.03 4.91 -15.03
C PHE A 545 8.06 3.81 -15.41
N VAL A 546 7.64 3.01 -14.46
CA VAL A 546 6.63 1.98 -14.69
C VAL A 546 5.28 2.38 -14.11
N PHE A 547 4.22 1.75 -14.63
CA PHE A 547 2.92 1.66 -13.99
C PHE A 547 2.43 0.23 -14.12
N HIS A 548 1.76 -0.27 -13.09
CA HIS A 548 1.44 -1.69 -13.00
C HIS A 548 0.23 -1.96 -12.11
N CYS A 549 -0.27 -3.18 -12.17
CA CYS A 549 -1.16 -3.71 -11.15
C CYS A 549 -0.35 -4.09 -9.92
N HIS A 550 -0.68 -3.57 -8.76
CA HIS A 550 0.02 -3.88 -7.51
C HIS A 550 -0.55 -5.11 -6.77
N ASN A 551 -1.35 -5.96 -7.42
CA ASN A 551 -1.58 -7.32 -6.97
C ASN A 551 -0.33 -8.12 -7.33
N GLY A 552 0.39 -8.62 -6.33
CA GLY A 552 1.72 -9.19 -6.51
C GLY A 552 1.77 -10.28 -7.58
N SER A 553 0.81 -11.21 -7.58
CA SER A 553 0.75 -12.26 -8.60
C SER A 553 0.50 -11.73 -10.02
N HIS A 554 -0.26 -10.64 -10.16
CA HIS A 554 -0.51 -10.04 -11.48
C HIS A 554 0.71 -9.23 -11.95
N GLU A 555 1.36 -8.52 -11.05
CA GLU A 555 2.58 -7.75 -11.30
C GLU A 555 3.72 -8.65 -11.76
N ASP A 556 4.02 -9.70 -10.98
CA ASP A 556 5.07 -10.67 -11.31
C ASP A 556 4.79 -11.46 -12.59
N SER A 557 3.54 -11.45 -13.06
CA SER A 557 3.08 -12.05 -14.31
C SER A 557 2.89 -11.01 -15.42
N ASP A 558 3.72 -9.98 -15.47
CA ASP A 558 3.81 -8.96 -16.52
C ASP A 558 2.64 -7.97 -16.65
N MET A 559 1.75 -7.84 -15.65
CA MET A 559 0.77 -6.75 -15.66
C MET A 559 1.41 -5.41 -15.29
N MET A 560 2.43 -5.08 -16.05
CA MET A 560 3.26 -3.88 -15.95
C MET A 560 3.43 -3.26 -17.32
N SER A 561 3.68 -1.96 -17.37
CA SER A 561 3.98 -1.19 -18.56
C SER A 561 4.87 -0.03 -18.18
N GLN A 562 5.54 0.59 -19.16
CA GLN A 562 6.39 1.75 -18.86
C GLN A 562 6.01 2.97 -19.68
N PHE A 563 6.35 4.12 -19.13
CA PHE A 563 6.31 5.39 -19.82
C PHE A 563 7.65 6.12 -19.70
N ASN A 564 7.96 6.94 -20.69
CA ASN A 564 9.19 7.72 -20.75
C ASN A 564 8.85 9.21 -20.78
N VAL A 565 9.15 9.92 -19.70
CA VAL A 565 8.98 11.37 -19.64
C VAL A 565 10.08 12.04 -20.46
N LEU A 566 9.70 12.58 -21.59
CA LEU A 566 10.63 13.23 -22.51
C LEU A 566 10.84 14.69 -22.14
N PRO A 567 12.05 15.25 -22.37
CA PRO A 567 12.29 16.68 -22.22
C PRO A 567 11.30 17.50 -23.06
N ASN A 568 10.73 18.54 -22.48
CA ASN A 568 9.82 19.43 -23.19
C ASN A 568 10.61 20.55 -23.89
N PRO A 569 10.63 20.63 -25.22
CA PRO A 569 11.37 21.66 -25.95
C PRO A 569 10.98 23.09 -25.59
N GLY A 570 9.77 23.30 -25.07
CA GLY A 570 9.28 24.61 -24.62
C GLY A 570 9.79 25.06 -23.24
N THR A 571 10.37 24.15 -22.48
CA THR A 571 10.87 24.41 -21.09
C THR A 571 12.40 24.41 -21.00
N VAL A 572 13.12 24.35 -22.13
CA VAL A 572 14.59 24.39 -22.15
C VAL A 572 15.08 25.73 -21.60
N GLY A 573 15.34 25.78 -20.30
CA GLY A 573 15.87 27.01 -19.69
C GLY A 573 16.27 26.98 -18.23
N THR A 574 16.09 25.91 -17.43
CA THR A 574 16.47 25.96 -16.00
C THR A 574 16.95 24.66 -15.35
N GLY A 575 17.16 23.58 -16.07
CA GLY A 575 17.57 22.30 -15.45
C GLY A 575 19.01 21.91 -15.77
N THR A 576 20.00 22.36 -15.01
CA THR A 576 21.29 21.67 -14.93
C THR A 576 21.10 20.41 -14.08
N LEU A 577 21.27 19.23 -14.68
CA LEU A 577 21.35 17.96 -13.94
C LEU A 577 22.47 18.05 -12.89
N PRO A 578 22.23 17.72 -11.62
CA PRO A 578 23.33 17.61 -10.66
C PRO A 578 24.11 16.32 -10.96
N GLY A 579 25.33 16.44 -11.42
CA GLY A 579 26.28 15.33 -11.44
C GLY A 579 26.86 14.92 -12.79
N GLY A 580 27.38 15.87 -13.54
CA GLY A 580 28.32 15.60 -14.63
C GLY A 580 29.49 16.52 -14.54
N THR A 581 30.60 16.13 -13.92
CA THR A 581 31.89 16.78 -14.14
C THR A 581 32.34 16.48 -15.57
N PRO A 582 32.63 17.50 -16.40
CA PRO A 582 33.29 17.25 -17.67
C PRO A 582 34.74 16.82 -17.37
N SER A 583 35.14 15.71 -17.95
CA SER A 583 36.55 15.27 -18.03
C SER A 583 37.32 16.08 -19.01
#